data_9f958727eb49134cfea3cf12475fc948
#
_entry.id   9f958727eb49134cfea3cf12475fc948
#
_cell.length_a   1.000
_cell.length_b   1.000
_cell.length_c   1.000
_cell.angle_alpha   90.00
_cell.angle_beta   90.00
_cell.angle_gamma   90.00
#
_symmetry.space_group_name_H-M   'P 1'
#
loop_
_entity.id
_entity.type
_entity.pdbx_description
1 polymer ?
#
loop_
_entity_poly.entity_id
_entity_poly.type
_entity_poly.pdbx_seq_one_letter_code
_entity_poly.pdbx_strand_id
1 'polypeptide(L)'
;LLKKFYFNLITLLALFFAILSCGEETEIPNDIVQENEIAEEEIIKNDVIYDSYEVVGRSIDVEFDGKHLWVAHYEDSKISKLDVDGNVLKVVDVEGEPIKITYDGEFLWVAHFTEPIVSKLSTDGEIIGVYDTGESPGGIFRNGDEIWVANGMSNFISKLSRDTGETLAEYPIGGGEMPGPYAMEFDGKNLWVANYFENTLERLNLNGEVIQTINPGFDPVSIVYDGKNLWVVLVDEDSIALIDDEGEIESTHPVPNGPREIIFDGKNLWVVSFDEKKISRLDLEGKVEGELTLGGGPWAISHDGENLWVADSTQPKIWKVSNIYGDMEEPKPIKEKYFDLDEIDSLPNIISTEEGFFSSPVPSLVIDDLIWLSIKNEQRIVIINRSGEELKSIKIEGELSDMIYDGNFVWVSDPKERSISKYTKDGGFVSEFEVSSRPTKMTMVDENLWFVSTQDDSLTWMTKSGDIGEVYQIGGWPMDILYDGKFVWTSNAREKTVSRITLDGEELKKYRVGDTPIQLIHSDYHGNGHIWVLNYGDNTLMKLTRYGMRLAVITITEGSSDLATFQDKIITYNPKTELFKEVSAETGGESMERNLWREPATFDNDNEEE
;
A
#
# COMPACT_ATOMS: atom_id res chain seq x y z
N LEU A 1 23.22 18.12 26.24
CA LEU A 1 22.74 17.73 24.91
C LEU A 1 23.28 16.35 24.51
N LEU A 2 24.61 16.12 24.56
CA LEU A 2 25.20 14.81 24.30
C LEU A 2 24.62 13.70 25.20
N LYS A 3 24.56 13.93 26.53
CA LYS A 3 23.97 12.97 27.47
C LYS A 3 22.50 12.62 27.16
N LYS A 4 21.72 13.59 26.67
CA LYS A 4 20.31 13.38 26.29
C LYS A 4 20.18 12.59 24.97
N PHE A 5 21.12 12.83 24.05
CA PHE A 5 21.21 12.14 22.77
C PHE A 5 21.66 10.67 22.94
N TYR A 6 22.67 10.41 23.76
CA TYR A 6 23.12 9.05 24.12
C TYR A 6 22.02 8.27 24.84
N PHE A 7 21.26 8.96 25.70
CA PHE A 7 20.16 8.32 26.43
C PHE A 7 19.04 7.88 25.50
N ASN A 8 18.66 8.72 24.54
CA ASN A 8 17.60 8.38 23.59
C ASN A 8 17.96 7.17 22.69
N LEU A 9 19.22 7.07 22.26
CA LEU A 9 19.67 5.97 21.41
C LEU A 9 19.84 4.66 22.20
N ILE A 10 20.36 4.75 23.44
CA ILE A 10 20.47 3.60 24.35
C ILE A 10 19.09 3.09 24.74
N THR A 11 18.09 3.98 24.87
CA THR A 11 16.71 3.62 25.16
C THR A 11 16.05 2.94 23.95
N LEU A 12 16.37 3.36 22.73
CA LEU A 12 15.96 2.67 21.49
C LEU A 12 16.50 1.23 21.43
N LEU A 13 17.77 1.05 21.79
CA LEU A 13 18.41 -0.27 21.86
C LEU A 13 17.93 -1.11 23.06
N ALA A 14 17.61 -0.48 24.20
CA ALA A 14 17.05 -1.17 25.36
C ALA A 14 15.60 -1.63 25.11
N LEU A 15 14.81 -0.88 24.33
CA LEU A 15 13.49 -1.34 23.85
C LEU A 15 13.62 -2.57 22.93
N PHE A 16 14.64 -2.59 22.08
CA PHE A 16 14.96 -3.73 21.23
C PHE A 16 15.18 -5.03 22.03
N PHE A 17 15.67 -4.94 23.29
CA PHE A 17 15.87 -6.08 24.18
C PHE A 17 14.72 -6.33 25.18
N ALA A 18 13.97 -5.29 25.57
CA ALA A 18 12.85 -5.46 26.51
C ALA A 18 11.63 -6.17 25.88
N ILE A 19 11.45 -6.03 24.56
CA ILE A 19 10.38 -6.70 23.81
C ILE A 19 10.64 -8.21 23.70
N LEU A 20 11.90 -8.65 23.81
CA LEU A 20 12.29 -10.05 23.74
C LEU A 20 12.03 -10.86 25.03
N SER A 21 11.60 -10.24 26.15
CA SER A 21 11.52 -10.90 27.47
C SER A 21 10.12 -11.01 28.08
N CYS A 22 9.06 -10.47 27.48
CA CYS A 22 7.70 -10.55 28.03
C CYS A 22 6.77 -11.38 27.15
N GLY A 23 6.88 -12.69 27.29
CA GLY A 23 5.86 -13.65 26.89
C GLY A 23 5.16 -14.18 28.13
N GLU A 24 4.14 -13.53 28.64
CA GLU A 24 3.16 -14.11 29.54
C GLU A 24 1.82 -13.41 29.36
N GLU A 25 0.81 -14.23 29.03
CA GLU A 25 -0.59 -13.84 28.95
C GLU A 25 -1.10 -13.39 30.32
N THR A 26 -1.65 -12.20 30.42
CA THR A 26 -2.44 -11.80 31.58
C THR A 26 -3.88 -11.57 31.17
N GLU A 27 -4.76 -12.41 31.71
CA GLU A 27 -6.21 -12.28 31.64
C GLU A 27 -6.69 -10.91 32.17
N ILE A 28 -7.50 -10.21 31.38
CA ILE A 28 -8.18 -8.95 31.77
C ILE A 28 -9.48 -9.34 32.50
N PRO A 29 -9.77 -8.76 33.69
CA PRO A 29 -11.02 -9.03 34.38
C PRO A 29 -12.22 -8.39 33.66
N ASN A 30 -13.22 -9.22 33.39
CA ASN A 30 -14.56 -8.80 33.02
C ASN A 30 -15.22 -8.06 34.20
N ASP A 31 -15.36 -6.74 34.13
CA ASP A 31 -16.42 -5.99 34.80
C ASP A 31 -16.36 -4.54 34.31
N ILE A 32 -17.24 -4.21 33.38
CA ILE A 32 -18.00 -2.96 33.19
C ILE A 32 -18.68 -3.05 31.80
N VAL A 33 -19.74 -3.84 31.73
CA VAL A 33 -20.77 -3.63 30.71
C VAL A 33 -21.87 -2.85 31.37
N GLN A 34 -21.94 -1.55 31.15
CA GLN A 34 -23.17 -0.81 31.33
C GLN A 34 -23.96 -0.91 30.03
N GLU A 35 -25.03 -1.68 30.09
CA GLU A 35 -26.09 -1.66 29.09
C GLU A 35 -26.67 -0.23 29.03
N ASN A 36 -26.39 0.46 27.93
CA ASN A 36 -27.23 1.58 27.53
C ASN A 36 -28.36 1.01 26.67
N GLU A 37 -29.55 0.91 27.24
CA GLU A 37 -30.78 0.77 26.49
C GLU A 37 -30.89 1.97 25.52
N ILE A 38 -30.56 1.70 24.23
CA ILE A 38 -30.90 2.60 23.14
C ILE A 38 -32.40 2.40 22.90
N ALA A 39 -33.19 3.43 23.12
CA ALA A 39 -34.61 3.45 22.77
C ALA A 39 -34.75 3.07 21.28
N GLU A 40 -35.58 2.09 20.97
CA GLU A 40 -36.03 1.78 19.64
C GLU A 40 -36.73 3.03 19.05
N GLU A 41 -35.97 3.86 18.31
CA GLU A 41 -36.58 4.82 17.40
C GLU A 41 -37.13 4.04 16.20
N GLU A 42 -38.40 4.30 15.86
CA GLU A 42 -39.08 3.73 14.70
C GLU A 42 -38.17 3.89 13.45
N ILE A 43 -37.68 2.77 12.95
CA ILE A 43 -36.89 2.70 11.71
C ILE A 43 -37.80 3.17 10.57
N ILE A 44 -37.49 4.32 9.99
CA ILE A 44 -38.12 4.83 8.78
C ILE A 44 -37.81 3.83 7.67
N LYS A 45 -38.84 3.27 7.05
CA LYS A 45 -38.76 2.12 6.10
C LYS A 45 -37.99 2.36 4.79
N ASN A 46 -37.29 3.48 4.63
CA ASN A 46 -36.68 3.88 3.37
C ASN A 46 -35.14 4.01 3.45
N ASP A 47 -34.53 3.86 4.62
CA ASP A 47 -33.07 4.04 4.74
C ASP A 47 -32.31 2.79 4.25
N VAL A 48 -31.15 3.03 3.63
CA VAL A 48 -30.18 1.97 3.32
C VAL A 48 -29.59 1.46 4.62
N ILE A 49 -29.59 0.14 4.79
CA ILE A 49 -29.09 -0.54 6.00
C ILE A 49 -27.83 -1.31 5.62
N TYR A 50 -26.81 -1.28 6.46
CA TYR A 50 -25.63 -2.11 6.28
C TYR A 50 -25.23 -2.83 7.57
N ASP A 51 -24.78 -4.07 7.41
CA ASP A 51 -24.27 -4.94 8.45
C ASP A 51 -22.86 -5.39 8.09
N SER A 52 -22.08 -5.86 9.05
CA SER A 52 -20.77 -6.47 8.80
C SER A 52 -20.70 -7.86 9.41
N TYR A 53 -20.02 -8.77 8.70
CA TYR A 53 -19.83 -10.16 9.10
C TYR A 53 -18.36 -10.49 9.15
N GLU A 54 -17.94 -11.17 10.21
CA GLU A 54 -16.54 -11.60 10.38
C GLU A 54 -16.23 -12.73 9.40
N VAL A 55 -15.08 -12.63 8.75
CA VAL A 55 -14.51 -13.64 7.86
C VAL A 55 -13.09 -14.01 8.30
N VAL A 56 -12.48 -14.99 7.65
CA VAL A 56 -11.18 -15.55 8.10
C VAL A 56 -10.04 -14.54 8.02
N GLY A 57 -10.07 -13.63 7.05
CA GLY A 57 -9.02 -12.65 6.81
C GLY A 57 -9.54 -11.44 6.06
N ARG A 58 -8.67 -10.48 5.76
CA ARG A 58 -9.00 -9.33 4.94
C ARG A 58 -9.34 -9.78 3.53
N SER A 59 -10.40 -9.22 2.98
CA SER A 59 -10.95 -9.65 1.69
C SER A 59 -10.74 -8.60 0.62
N ILE A 60 -10.38 -9.06 -0.58
CA ILE A 60 -10.14 -8.19 -1.74
C ILE A 60 -11.03 -8.51 -2.94
N ASP A 61 -11.79 -9.59 -2.88
CA ASP A 61 -12.79 -9.89 -3.89
C ASP A 61 -13.96 -10.64 -3.28
N VAL A 62 -15.14 -10.48 -3.89
CA VAL A 62 -16.37 -11.16 -3.51
C VAL A 62 -17.19 -11.46 -4.75
N GLU A 63 -17.61 -12.72 -4.92
CA GLU A 63 -18.40 -13.19 -6.06
C GLU A 63 -19.62 -13.95 -5.59
N PHE A 64 -20.75 -13.78 -6.27
CA PHE A 64 -22.00 -14.48 -5.99
C PHE A 64 -22.27 -15.58 -7.01
N ASP A 65 -22.37 -16.85 -6.57
CA ASP A 65 -22.60 -18.01 -7.45
C ASP A 65 -24.09 -18.27 -7.77
N GLY A 66 -24.96 -17.30 -7.46
CA GLY A 66 -26.43 -17.44 -7.57
C GLY A 66 -27.07 -18.03 -6.32
N LYS A 67 -26.30 -18.43 -5.31
CA LYS A 67 -26.78 -18.99 -4.05
C LYS A 67 -25.90 -18.66 -2.84
N HIS A 68 -24.60 -18.58 -3.03
CA HIS A 68 -23.61 -18.34 -1.98
C HIS A 68 -22.64 -17.25 -2.40
N LEU A 69 -22.00 -16.65 -1.42
CA LEU A 69 -20.92 -15.72 -1.64
C LEU A 69 -19.58 -16.44 -1.50
N TRP A 70 -18.64 -16.03 -2.33
CA TRP A 70 -17.27 -16.50 -2.32
C TRP A 70 -16.34 -15.31 -2.13
N VAL A 71 -15.50 -15.36 -1.10
CA VAL A 71 -14.69 -14.24 -0.65
C VAL A 71 -13.23 -14.62 -0.72
N ALA A 72 -12.43 -13.85 -1.46
CA ALA A 72 -10.99 -14.04 -1.57
C ALA A 72 -10.25 -13.33 -0.42
N HIS A 73 -9.42 -14.07 0.31
CA HIS A 73 -8.55 -13.58 1.36
C HIS A 73 -7.10 -13.62 0.87
N TYR A 74 -6.66 -12.49 0.31
CA TYR A 74 -5.40 -12.35 -0.40
C TYR A 74 -4.19 -12.80 0.42
N GLU A 75 -4.02 -12.24 1.62
CA GLU A 75 -2.83 -12.52 2.46
C GLU A 75 -2.88 -13.87 3.17
N ASP A 76 -4.06 -14.47 3.29
CA ASP A 76 -4.25 -15.74 3.99
C ASP A 76 -4.20 -16.95 3.06
N SER A 77 -4.10 -16.75 1.73
CA SER A 77 -4.19 -17.81 0.72
C SER A 77 -5.44 -18.68 0.91
N LYS A 78 -6.60 -18.03 1.15
CA LYS A 78 -7.87 -18.70 1.43
C LYS A 78 -9.03 -18.11 0.65
N ILE A 79 -10.07 -18.94 0.52
CA ILE A 79 -11.37 -18.53 0.02
C ILE A 79 -12.42 -18.97 1.03
N SER A 80 -13.31 -18.06 1.42
CA SER A 80 -14.47 -18.38 2.25
C SER A 80 -15.74 -18.48 1.40
N LYS A 81 -16.54 -19.50 1.68
CA LYS A 81 -17.92 -19.65 1.19
C LYS A 81 -18.89 -19.21 2.27
N LEU A 82 -19.79 -18.28 1.97
CA LEU A 82 -20.79 -17.78 2.90
C LEU A 82 -22.20 -18.01 2.33
N ASP A 83 -23.19 -18.10 3.23
CA ASP A 83 -24.59 -17.94 2.83
C ASP A 83 -24.96 -16.44 2.70
N VAL A 84 -26.15 -16.16 2.20
CA VAL A 84 -26.66 -14.79 2.03
C VAL A 84 -27.05 -14.10 3.36
N ASP A 85 -26.97 -14.82 4.48
CA ASP A 85 -27.09 -14.28 5.83
C ASP A 85 -25.74 -13.93 6.46
N GLY A 86 -24.64 -14.11 5.70
CA GLY A 86 -23.27 -13.77 6.12
C GLY A 86 -22.57 -14.85 6.95
N ASN A 87 -23.15 -16.05 7.13
CA ASN A 87 -22.51 -17.12 7.86
C ASN A 87 -21.45 -17.82 7.01
N VAL A 88 -20.25 -17.98 7.54
CA VAL A 88 -19.18 -18.74 6.88
C VAL A 88 -19.53 -20.24 6.92
N LEU A 89 -19.74 -20.82 5.75
CA LEU A 89 -20.09 -22.24 5.58
C LEU A 89 -18.85 -23.12 5.41
N LYS A 90 -17.83 -22.61 4.73
CA LYS A 90 -16.59 -23.33 4.42
C LYS A 90 -15.44 -22.36 4.19
N VAL A 91 -14.24 -22.79 4.57
CA VAL A 91 -12.98 -22.14 4.21
C VAL A 91 -12.14 -23.11 3.41
N VAL A 92 -11.57 -22.66 2.31
CA VAL A 92 -10.75 -23.44 1.39
C VAL A 92 -9.36 -22.84 1.34
N ASP A 93 -8.35 -23.64 1.64
CA ASP A 93 -6.97 -23.25 1.40
C ASP A 93 -6.67 -23.37 -0.11
N VAL A 94 -6.04 -22.33 -0.68
CA VAL A 94 -5.64 -22.29 -2.09
C VAL A 94 -4.15 -22.06 -2.22
N GLU A 95 -3.58 -22.36 -3.37
CA GLU A 95 -2.19 -22.10 -3.68
C GLU A 95 -2.03 -20.64 -4.12
N GLY A 96 -1.12 -19.89 -3.49
CA GLY A 96 -0.90 -18.48 -3.81
C GLY A 96 -1.97 -17.53 -3.25
N GLU A 97 -1.90 -16.28 -3.66
CA GLU A 97 -2.74 -15.19 -3.16
C GLU A 97 -3.94 -14.94 -4.09
N PRO A 98 -5.17 -15.33 -3.70
CA PRO A 98 -6.35 -15.16 -4.54
C PRO A 98 -6.69 -13.67 -4.66
N ILE A 99 -6.81 -13.15 -5.91
CA ILE A 99 -7.10 -11.74 -6.18
C ILE A 99 -8.46 -11.53 -6.86
N LYS A 100 -8.92 -12.49 -7.67
CA LYS A 100 -10.21 -12.41 -8.36
C LYS A 100 -10.87 -13.76 -8.41
N ILE A 101 -12.17 -13.78 -8.14
CA ILE A 101 -13.05 -14.96 -8.28
C ILE A 101 -14.08 -14.65 -9.37
N THR A 102 -14.31 -15.60 -10.24
CA THR A 102 -15.36 -15.49 -11.27
C THR A 102 -16.16 -16.77 -11.33
N TYR A 103 -17.47 -16.66 -11.23
CA TYR A 103 -18.39 -17.79 -11.39
C TYR A 103 -18.79 -18.00 -12.85
N ASP A 104 -18.52 -19.17 -13.40
CA ASP A 104 -18.79 -19.48 -14.80
C ASP A 104 -20.17 -20.09 -15.06
N GLY A 105 -21.05 -20.13 -14.05
CA GLY A 105 -22.38 -20.75 -14.07
C GLY A 105 -22.38 -22.19 -13.55
N GLU A 106 -21.22 -22.79 -13.28
CA GLU A 106 -21.07 -24.13 -12.74
C GLU A 106 -19.88 -24.25 -11.79
N PHE A 107 -18.75 -23.59 -12.12
CA PHE A 107 -17.50 -23.62 -11.39
C PHE A 107 -17.05 -22.19 -11.03
N LEU A 108 -16.19 -22.10 -10.02
CA LEU A 108 -15.48 -20.89 -9.68
C LEU A 108 -14.06 -20.96 -10.27
N TRP A 109 -13.63 -19.86 -10.85
CA TRP A 109 -12.27 -19.66 -11.33
C TRP A 109 -11.61 -18.58 -10.50
N VAL A 110 -10.42 -18.86 -10.01
CA VAL A 110 -9.70 -18.00 -9.06
C VAL A 110 -8.34 -17.66 -9.63
N ALA A 111 -8.06 -16.38 -9.83
CA ALA A 111 -6.75 -15.89 -10.20
C ALA A 111 -5.88 -15.68 -8.96
N HIS A 112 -4.60 -16.06 -9.05
CA HIS A 112 -3.61 -15.96 -7.95
C HIS A 112 -2.51 -14.98 -8.33
N PHE A 113 -2.44 -13.86 -7.61
CA PHE A 113 -1.58 -12.73 -8.00
C PHE A 113 -0.09 -13.04 -7.97
N THR A 114 0.35 -13.80 -6.98
CA THR A 114 1.79 -14.12 -6.79
C THR A 114 2.24 -15.36 -7.56
N GLU A 115 1.30 -16.19 -7.99
CA GLU A 115 1.59 -17.41 -8.74
C GLU A 115 0.96 -17.33 -10.13
N PRO A 116 1.67 -17.78 -11.19
CA PRO A 116 1.15 -17.71 -12.56
C PRO A 116 0.11 -18.81 -12.83
N ILE A 117 -0.91 -18.89 -11.99
CA ILE A 117 -1.93 -19.94 -12.03
C ILE A 117 -3.34 -19.40 -11.86
N VAL A 118 -4.31 -20.18 -12.33
CA VAL A 118 -5.71 -20.08 -11.93
C VAL A 118 -6.19 -21.41 -11.36
N SER A 119 -6.99 -21.35 -10.28
CA SER A 119 -7.63 -22.53 -9.69
C SER A 119 -9.08 -22.63 -10.15
N LYS A 120 -9.55 -23.86 -10.42
CA LYS A 120 -10.95 -24.16 -10.68
C LYS A 120 -11.52 -24.91 -9.48
N LEU A 121 -12.62 -24.38 -8.93
CA LEU A 121 -13.30 -24.97 -7.77
C LEU A 121 -14.75 -25.32 -8.11
N SER A 122 -15.25 -26.36 -7.46
CA SER A 122 -16.70 -26.62 -7.45
C SER A 122 -17.41 -25.62 -6.53
N THR A 123 -18.73 -25.46 -6.70
CA THR A 123 -19.56 -24.68 -5.75
C THR A 123 -19.67 -25.33 -4.36
N ASP A 124 -19.13 -26.54 -4.15
CA ASP A 124 -18.95 -27.15 -2.83
C ASP A 124 -17.56 -26.84 -2.22
N GLY A 125 -16.71 -26.06 -2.94
CA GLY A 125 -15.37 -25.67 -2.52
C GLY A 125 -14.36 -26.82 -2.57
N GLU A 126 -14.46 -27.69 -3.56
CA GLU A 126 -13.43 -28.67 -3.88
C GLU A 126 -12.57 -28.15 -5.03
N ILE A 127 -11.26 -28.15 -4.88
CA ILE A 127 -10.33 -27.79 -5.95
C ILE A 127 -10.37 -28.91 -6.99
N ILE A 128 -10.83 -28.57 -8.20
CA ILE A 128 -10.94 -29.51 -9.32
C ILE A 128 -9.64 -29.54 -10.12
N GLY A 129 -8.96 -28.40 -10.25
CA GLY A 129 -7.69 -28.28 -10.93
C GLY A 129 -7.01 -26.94 -10.67
N VAL A 130 -5.71 -26.93 -10.93
CA VAL A 130 -4.85 -25.72 -10.92
C VAL A 130 -4.16 -25.70 -12.27
N TYR A 131 -4.16 -24.57 -12.95
CA TYR A 131 -3.73 -24.44 -14.33
C TYR A 131 -2.78 -23.26 -14.49
N ASP A 132 -1.71 -23.49 -15.23
CA ASP A 132 -0.71 -22.48 -15.53
C ASP A 132 -1.29 -21.38 -16.45
N THR A 133 -0.93 -20.14 -16.18
CA THR A 133 -1.24 -18.95 -16.97
C THR A 133 0.01 -18.07 -17.12
N GLY A 134 -0.14 -16.78 -17.37
CA GLY A 134 0.95 -15.82 -17.25
C GLY A 134 1.10 -15.28 -15.82
N GLU A 135 2.14 -14.50 -15.60
CA GLU A 135 2.46 -13.90 -14.30
C GLU A 135 1.40 -12.86 -13.87
N SER A 136 1.05 -12.87 -12.60
CA SER A 136 0.08 -11.98 -11.96
C SER A 136 -1.27 -11.96 -12.67
N PRO A 137 -1.96 -13.11 -12.78
CA PRO A 137 -3.30 -13.15 -13.35
C PRO A 137 -4.25 -12.30 -12.50
N GLY A 138 -5.09 -11.51 -13.17
CA GLY A 138 -6.06 -10.59 -12.55
C GLY A 138 -7.48 -10.89 -13.05
N GLY A 139 -7.96 -10.16 -14.05
CA GLY A 139 -9.29 -10.33 -14.59
C GLY A 139 -9.52 -11.71 -15.23
N ILE A 140 -10.70 -12.29 -15.00
CA ILE A 140 -11.14 -13.55 -15.60
C ILE A 140 -12.48 -13.30 -16.29
N PHE A 141 -12.60 -13.76 -17.54
CA PHE A 141 -13.83 -13.68 -18.33
C PHE A 141 -14.18 -15.03 -18.92
N ARG A 142 -15.47 -15.39 -18.90
CA ARG A 142 -15.99 -16.59 -19.54
C ARG A 142 -16.61 -16.28 -20.90
N ASN A 143 -16.23 -17.04 -21.93
CA ASN A 143 -16.87 -17.03 -23.23
C ASN A 143 -17.24 -18.46 -23.65
N GLY A 144 -18.46 -18.90 -23.39
CA GLY A 144 -18.91 -20.27 -23.71
C GLY A 144 -18.07 -21.34 -22.98
N ASP A 145 -17.32 -22.13 -23.75
CA ASP A 145 -16.43 -23.18 -23.24
C ASP A 145 -14.98 -22.71 -23.06
N GLU A 146 -14.76 -21.41 -23.05
CA GLU A 146 -13.45 -20.78 -22.92
C GLU A 146 -13.38 -19.89 -21.67
N ILE A 147 -12.23 -19.89 -21.00
CA ILE A 147 -11.89 -18.98 -19.92
C ILE A 147 -10.73 -18.11 -20.38
N TRP A 148 -10.90 -16.81 -20.32
CA TRP A 148 -9.91 -15.83 -20.66
C TRP A 148 -9.35 -15.22 -19.39
N VAL A 149 -8.03 -15.08 -19.31
CA VAL A 149 -7.31 -14.59 -18.11
C VAL A 149 -6.36 -13.47 -18.50
N ALA A 150 -6.51 -12.32 -17.87
CA ALA A 150 -5.60 -11.19 -18.01
C ALA A 150 -4.36 -11.43 -17.14
N ASN A 151 -3.16 -11.45 -17.75
CA ASN A 151 -1.91 -11.70 -17.04
C ASN A 151 -1.09 -10.40 -16.92
N GLY A 152 -1.25 -9.70 -15.79
CA GLY A 152 -0.78 -8.34 -15.59
C GLY A 152 0.71 -8.12 -15.77
N MET A 153 1.53 -9.14 -15.55
CA MET A 153 2.99 -9.05 -15.67
C MET A 153 3.55 -9.79 -16.89
N SER A 154 2.71 -10.46 -17.66
CA SER A 154 3.14 -11.23 -18.85
C SER A 154 2.73 -10.61 -20.18
N ASN A 155 2.01 -9.50 -20.19
CA ASN A 155 1.63 -8.75 -21.40
C ASN A 155 0.85 -9.57 -22.42
N PHE A 156 0.05 -10.52 -21.95
CA PHE A 156 -0.85 -11.31 -22.81
C PHE A 156 -2.09 -11.76 -22.04
N ILE A 157 -3.12 -12.09 -22.79
CA ILE A 157 -4.31 -12.76 -22.31
C ILE A 157 -4.16 -14.26 -22.59
N SER A 158 -4.29 -15.10 -21.57
CA SER A 158 -4.40 -16.54 -21.73
C SER A 158 -5.83 -16.92 -22.04
N LYS A 159 -6.02 -17.84 -22.98
CA LYS A 159 -7.29 -18.46 -23.28
C LYS A 159 -7.21 -19.94 -22.93
N LEU A 160 -8.02 -20.38 -21.97
CA LEU A 160 -8.04 -21.74 -21.45
C LEU A 160 -9.32 -22.47 -21.85
N SER A 161 -9.25 -23.79 -21.96
CA SER A 161 -10.43 -24.63 -22.03
C SER A 161 -11.15 -24.65 -20.68
N ARG A 162 -12.44 -24.33 -20.68
CA ARG A 162 -13.28 -24.41 -19.49
C ARG A 162 -13.33 -25.83 -18.89
N ASP A 163 -13.36 -26.84 -19.75
CA ASP A 163 -13.49 -28.23 -19.32
C ASP A 163 -12.17 -28.78 -18.76
N THR A 164 -11.06 -28.62 -19.49
CA THR A 164 -9.77 -29.25 -19.17
C THR A 164 -8.79 -28.32 -18.48
N GLY A 165 -8.98 -26.99 -18.55
CA GLY A 165 -8.04 -25.98 -18.08
C GLY A 165 -6.79 -25.81 -18.95
N GLU A 166 -6.66 -26.59 -20.04
CA GLU A 166 -5.53 -26.49 -20.95
C GLU A 166 -5.51 -25.14 -21.68
N THR A 167 -4.33 -24.55 -21.84
CA THR A 167 -4.14 -23.31 -22.61
C THR A 167 -4.42 -23.58 -24.09
N LEU A 168 -5.41 -22.89 -24.65
CA LEU A 168 -5.83 -22.96 -26.06
C LEU A 168 -5.08 -21.94 -26.91
N ALA A 169 -4.82 -20.75 -26.37
CA ALA A 169 -4.12 -19.65 -27.04
C ALA A 169 -3.60 -18.63 -26.04
N GLU A 170 -2.66 -17.79 -26.49
CA GLU A 170 -2.17 -16.61 -25.81
C GLU A 170 -2.21 -15.43 -26.80
N TYR A 171 -2.76 -14.31 -26.36
CA TYR A 171 -2.94 -13.11 -27.18
C TYR A 171 -2.13 -11.96 -26.60
N PRO A 172 -1.11 -11.45 -27.32
CA PRO A 172 -0.38 -10.27 -26.88
C PRO A 172 -1.32 -9.08 -26.69
N ILE A 173 -1.10 -8.32 -25.64
CA ILE A 173 -1.89 -7.14 -25.27
C ILE A 173 -0.94 -5.98 -24.96
N GLY A 174 -1.37 -4.74 -25.30
CA GLY A 174 -0.56 -3.55 -25.11
C GLY A 174 0.57 -3.39 -26.11
N GLY A 175 1.20 -2.23 -26.14
CA GLY A 175 2.31 -1.89 -27.04
C GLY A 175 3.66 -1.80 -26.35
N GLY A 176 3.71 -1.73 -25.03
CA GLY A 176 4.89 -1.55 -24.21
C GLY A 176 5.45 -2.83 -23.62
N GLU A 177 6.48 -2.69 -22.81
CA GLU A 177 7.12 -3.84 -22.14
C GLU A 177 6.25 -4.40 -21.00
N MET A 178 5.38 -3.57 -20.41
CA MET A 178 4.49 -3.95 -19.30
C MET A 178 3.14 -3.23 -19.39
N PRO A 179 2.21 -3.65 -20.27
CA PRO A 179 0.90 -3.03 -20.38
C PRO A 179 0.03 -3.24 -19.13
N GLY A 180 0.18 -4.37 -18.43
CA GLY A 180 -0.53 -4.68 -17.21
C GLY A 180 -2.01 -4.89 -17.41
N PRO A 181 -2.44 -5.86 -18.23
CA PRO A 181 -3.86 -6.19 -18.36
C PRO A 181 -4.38 -6.64 -16.99
N TYR A 182 -5.41 -5.93 -16.48
CA TYR A 182 -5.87 -6.10 -15.11
C TYR A 182 -7.35 -6.50 -15.04
N ALA A 183 -8.23 -5.80 -15.75
CA ALA A 183 -9.66 -6.09 -15.79
C ALA A 183 -10.14 -6.35 -17.21
N MET A 184 -11.17 -7.16 -17.34
CA MET A 184 -11.80 -7.49 -18.62
C MET A 184 -13.31 -7.44 -18.50
N GLU A 185 -13.98 -6.96 -19.57
CA GLU A 185 -15.42 -6.90 -19.66
C GLU A 185 -15.88 -7.13 -21.11
N PHE A 186 -17.03 -7.79 -21.28
CA PHE A 186 -17.59 -8.12 -22.58
C PHE A 186 -18.80 -7.24 -22.92
N ASP A 187 -18.71 -6.48 -24.01
CA ASP A 187 -19.77 -5.57 -24.48
C ASP A 187 -20.91 -6.26 -25.27
N GLY A 188 -20.97 -7.59 -25.23
CA GLY A 188 -21.91 -8.39 -26.02
C GLY A 188 -21.37 -8.75 -27.40
N LYS A 189 -20.22 -8.19 -27.83
CA LYS A 189 -19.62 -8.41 -29.14
C LYS A 189 -18.10 -8.56 -29.09
N ASN A 190 -17.45 -7.76 -28.28
CA ASN A 190 -15.99 -7.70 -28.15
C ASN A 190 -15.59 -7.74 -26.67
N LEU A 191 -14.36 -8.15 -26.42
CA LEU A 191 -13.74 -8.12 -25.10
C LEU A 191 -12.96 -6.82 -24.93
N TRP A 192 -13.23 -6.10 -23.87
CA TRP A 192 -12.46 -4.92 -23.46
C TRP A 192 -11.50 -5.30 -22.35
N VAL A 193 -10.27 -4.78 -22.43
CA VAL A 193 -9.19 -5.06 -21.49
C VAL A 193 -8.63 -3.74 -20.98
N ALA A 194 -8.64 -3.54 -19.67
CA ALA A 194 -7.97 -2.42 -19.03
C ALA A 194 -6.50 -2.75 -18.79
N ASN A 195 -5.61 -1.98 -19.38
CA ASN A 195 -4.18 -2.08 -19.21
C ASN A 195 -3.74 -1.04 -18.17
N TYR A 196 -3.61 -1.50 -16.93
CA TYR A 196 -3.33 -0.63 -15.78
C TYR A 196 -2.06 0.20 -15.93
N PHE A 197 -0.95 -0.40 -16.40
CA PHE A 197 0.34 0.31 -16.46
C PHE A 197 0.48 1.21 -17.68
N GLU A 198 -0.18 0.91 -18.80
CA GLU A 198 -0.16 1.73 -20.00
C GLU A 198 -1.25 2.80 -20.05
N ASN A 199 -2.19 2.76 -19.11
CA ASN A 199 -3.34 3.67 -19.11
C ASN A 199 -4.18 3.55 -20.39
N THR A 200 -4.36 2.33 -20.91
CA THR A 200 -5.13 2.08 -22.11
C THR A 200 -6.27 1.10 -21.87
N LEU A 201 -7.29 1.22 -22.70
CA LEU A 201 -8.26 0.16 -22.94
C LEU A 201 -8.03 -0.39 -24.33
N GLU A 202 -7.97 -1.71 -24.44
CA GLU A 202 -7.93 -2.39 -25.71
C GLU A 202 -9.20 -3.19 -25.95
N ARG A 203 -9.74 -3.04 -27.14
CA ARG A 203 -10.91 -3.78 -27.61
C ARG A 203 -10.45 -4.92 -28.50
N LEU A 204 -10.76 -6.15 -28.12
CA LEU A 204 -10.39 -7.36 -28.85
C LEU A 204 -11.65 -8.02 -29.44
N ASN A 205 -11.51 -8.56 -30.64
CA ASN A 205 -12.49 -9.53 -31.10
C ASN A 205 -12.26 -10.90 -30.42
N LEU A 206 -13.22 -11.81 -30.53
CA LEU A 206 -13.13 -13.12 -29.89
C LEU A 206 -12.09 -14.08 -30.54
N ASN A 207 -11.37 -13.63 -31.58
CA ASN A 207 -10.19 -14.31 -32.11
C ASN A 207 -8.90 -13.83 -31.43
N GLY A 208 -8.99 -12.87 -30.49
CA GLY A 208 -7.85 -12.29 -29.78
C GLY A 208 -7.13 -11.17 -30.53
N GLU A 209 -7.71 -10.65 -31.63
CA GLU A 209 -7.12 -9.54 -32.38
C GLU A 209 -7.54 -8.22 -31.76
N VAL A 210 -6.58 -7.35 -31.40
CA VAL A 210 -6.84 -5.98 -30.96
C VAL A 210 -7.37 -5.18 -32.14
N ILE A 211 -8.58 -4.65 -32.02
CA ILE A 211 -9.27 -3.89 -33.08
C ILE A 211 -9.34 -2.39 -32.79
N GLN A 212 -9.12 -2.01 -31.54
CA GLN A 212 -9.08 -0.60 -31.09
C GLN A 212 -8.27 -0.47 -29.80
N THR A 213 -7.55 0.63 -29.65
CA THR A 213 -6.86 1.04 -28.41
C THR A 213 -7.20 2.50 -28.13
N ILE A 214 -7.65 2.79 -26.91
CA ILE A 214 -7.97 4.13 -26.44
C ILE A 214 -7.28 4.41 -25.11
N ASN A 215 -7.14 5.67 -24.74
CA ASN A 215 -6.67 6.09 -23.41
C ASN A 215 -7.87 6.72 -22.66
N PRO A 216 -8.48 6.01 -21.69
CA PRO A 216 -9.64 6.50 -20.96
C PRO A 216 -9.27 7.49 -19.85
N GLY A 217 -8.02 7.54 -19.44
CA GLY A 217 -7.46 8.24 -18.27
C GLY A 217 -6.45 7.36 -17.54
N PHE A 218 -6.05 7.75 -16.34
CA PHE A 218 -4.98 7.10 -15.60
C PHE A 218 -5.47 5.97 -14.69
N ASP A 219 -4.71 4.87 -14.67
CA ASP A 219 -4.90 3.70 -13.82
C ASP A 219 -6.29 3.05 -13.94
N PRO A 220 -6.69 2.58 -15.14
CA PRO A 220 -7.94 1.84 -15.32
C PRO A 220 -7.86 0.49 -14.62
N VAL A 221 -8.76 0.22 -13.64
CA VAL A 221 -8.72 -0.99 -12.79
C VAL A 221 -9.98 -1.85 -12.83
N SER A 222 -11.11 -1.29 -13.23
CA SER A 222 -12.36 -2.01 -13.29
C SER A 222 -13.21 -1.50 -14.44
N ILE A 223 -13.91 -2.41 -15.10
CA ILE A 223 -14.78 -2.13 -16.23
C ILE A 223 -16.11 -2.82 -16.00
N VAL A 224 -17.21 -2.16 -16.34
CA VAL A 224 -18.54 -2.79 -16.38
C VAL A 224 -19.32 -2.32 -17.62
N TYR A 225 -20.09 -3.22 -18.20
CA TYR A 225 -21.02 -2.93 -19.31
C TYR A 225 -22.45 -2.83 -18.80
N ASP A 226 -23.10 -1.68 -19.02
CA ASP A 226 -24.48 -1.43 -18.57
C ASP A 226 -25.58 -1.94 -19.53
N GLY A 227 -25.18 -2.65 -20.58
CA GLY A 227 -26.06 -3.10 -21.67
C GLY A 227 -26.08 -2.17 -22.87
N LYS A 228 -25.42 -1.01 -22.78
CA LYS A 228 -25.26 -0.03 -23.85
C LYS A 228 -23.85 0.53 -23.94
N ASN A 229 -23.32 1.00 -22.82
CA ASN A 229 -22.05 1.69 -22.73
C ASN A 229 -21.12 0.95 -21.74
N LEU A 230 -19.82 1.25 -21.82
CA LEU A 230 -18.82 0.80 -20.84
C LEU A 230 -18.54 1.91 -19.83
N TRP A 231 -18.34 1.50 -18.59
CA TRP A 231 -17.91 2.37 -17.50
C TRP A 231 -16.59 1.85 -16.96
N VAL A 232 -15.61 2.76 -16.82
CA VAL A 232 -14.24 2.41 -16.45
C VAL A 232 -13.83 3.20 -15.23
N VAL A 233 -13.34 2.53 -14.20
CA VAL A 233 -12.78 3.17 -13.01
C VAL A 233 -11.36 3.64 -13.29
N LEU A 234 -11.09 4.92 -13.01
CA LEU A 234 -9.80 5.59 -13.14
C LEU A 234 -9.30 6.00 -11.75
N VAL A 235 -8.40 5.20 -11.18
CA VAL A 235 -8.01 5.36 -9.76
C VAL A 235 -7.29 6.66 -9.49
N ASP A 236 -6.32 7.03 -10.33
CA ASP A 236 -5.51 8.23 -10.11
C ASP A 236 -6.23 9.53 -10.44
N GLU A 237 -7.41 9.44 -11.07
CA GLU A 237 -8.25 10.60 -11.39
C GLU A 237 -9.46 10.75 -10.45
N ASP A 238 -9.63 9.82 -9.50
CA ASP A 238 -10.80 9.75 -8.62
C ASP A 238 -12.11 9.87 -9.42
N SER A 239 -12.22 9.11 -10.53
CA SER A 239 -13.30 9.25 -11.50
C SER A 239 -13.67 7.95 -12.19
N ILE A 240 -14.80 7.97 -12.90
CA ILE A 240 -15.19 6.94 -13.86
C ILE A 240 -15.36 7.56 -15.26
N ALA A 241 -14.92 6.86 -16.30
CA ALA A 241 -15.13 7.25 -17.68
C ALA A 241 -16.31 6.49 -18.30
N LEU A 242 -17.14 7.20 -19.06
CA LEU A 242 -18.19 6.66 -19.89
C LEU A 242 -17.68 6.51 -21.33
N ILE A 243 -17.79 5.32 -21.89
CA ILE A 243 -17.32 4.98 -23.23
C ILE A 243 -18.49 4.39 -24.01
N ASP A 244 -18.76 4.94 -25.18
CA ASP A 244 -19.85 4.52 -26.05
C ASP A 244 -19.57 3.20 -26.80
N ASP A 245 -20.53 2.73 -27.58
CA ASP A 245 -20.43 1.49 -28.36
C ASP A 245 -19.46 1.57 -29.55
N GLU A 246 -19.10 2.76 -30.00
CA GLU A 246 -18.03 3.02 -30.97
C GLU A 246 -16.64 2.99 -30.31
N GLY A 247 -16.57 3.11 -28.99
CA GLY A 247 -15.33 3.15 -28.20
C GLY A 247 -14.77 4.55 -28.07
N GLU A 248 -15.63 5.58 -28.13
CA GLU A 248 -15.26 6.97 -27.88
C GLU A 248 -15.60 7.36 -26.43
N ILE A 249 -14.76 8.18 -25.82
CA ILE A 249 -14.99 8.67 -24.45
C ILE A 249 -16.03 9.77 -24.50
N GLU A 250 -17.24 9.51 -24.00
CA GLU A 250 -18.31 10.51 -23.97
C GLU A 250 -18.13 11.53 -22.83
N SER A 251 -17.74 11.04 -21.65
CA SER A 251 -17.60 11.89 -20.46
C SER A 251 -16.79 11.21 -19.36
N THR A 252 -16.35 12.02 -18.39
CA THR A 252 -15.70 11.54 -17.15
C THR A 252 -16.44 12.14 -15.96
N HIS A 253 -16.73 11.34 -14.94
CA HIS A 253 -17.53 11.71 -13.79
C HIS A 253 -16.72 11.50 -12.50
N PRO A 254 -16.62 12.52 -11.63
CA PRO A 254 -15.91 12.38 -10.37
C PRO A 254 -16.68 11.45 -9.41
N VAL A 255 -15.92 10.65 -8.69
CA VAL A 255 -16.41 9.80 -7.58
C VAL A 255 -15.53 10.02 -6.35
N PRO A 256 -15.92 9.54 -5.16
CA PRO A 256 -15.07 9.63 -3.98
C PRO A 256 -13.68 9.02 -4.19
N ASN A 257 -12.67 9.54 -3.49
CA ASN A 257 -11.26 9.23 -3.72
C ASN A 257 -10.94 7.75 -3.54
N GLY A 258 -10.06 7.27 -4.40
CA GLY A 258 -9.57 5.90 -4.42
C GLY A 258 -10.60 4.87 -4.90
N PRO A 259 -11.32 5.11 -6.01
CA PRO A 259 -12.26 4.13 -6.55
C PRO A 259 -11.53 2.85 -6.96
N ARG A 260 -12.16 1.68 -6.71
CA ARG A 260 -11.55 0.37 -6.94
C ARG A 260 -12.35 -0.52 -7.88
N GLU A 261 -13.61 -0.67 -7.62
CA GLU A 261 -14.48 -1.51 -8.44
C GLU A 261 -15.81 -0.83 -8.72
N ILE A 262 -16.36 -1.11 -9.89
CA ILE A 262 -17.67 -0.67 -10.34
C ILE A 262 -18.47 -1.88 -10.79
N ILE A 263 -19.75 -1.93 -10.39
CA ILE A 263 -20.70 -2.94 -10.90
C ILE A 263 -21.98 -2.26 -11.38
N PHE A 264 -22.74 -2.97 -12.20
CA PHE A 264 -24.08 -2.61 -12.64
C PHE A 264 -25.09 -3.60 -12.09
N ASP A 265 -26.08 -3.13 -11.34
CA ASP A 265 -27.12 -3.97 -10.73
C ASP A 265 -28.35 -4.20 -11.62
N GLY A 266 -28.27 -3.78 -12.88
CA GLY A 266 -29.39 -3.78 -13.84
C GLY A 266 -30.17 -2.48 -13.87
N LYS A 267 -29.86 -1.51 -13.00
CA LYS A 267 -30.52 -0.22 -12.89
C LYS A 267 -29.57 0.93 -12.61
N ASN A 268 -28.67 0.76 -11.65
CA ASN A 268 -27.71 1.75 -11.21
C ASN A 268 -26.29 1.20 -11.31
N LEU A 269 -25.33 2.13 -11.34
CA LEU A 269 -23.92 1.84 -11.12
C LEU A 269 -23.59 1.95 -9.64
N TRP A 270 -22.70 1.09 -9.16
CA TRP A 270 -22.20 1.12 -7.81
C TRP A 270 -20.67 1.12 -7.82
N VAL A 271 -20.08 2.09 -7.15
CA VAL A 271 -18.63 2.27 -7.07
C VAL A 271 -18.19 2.19 -5.62
N VAL A 272 -17.19 1.37 -5.33
CA VAL A 272 -16.51 1.36 -4.04
C VAL A 272 -15.28 2.23 -4.09
N SER A 273 -15.11 3.10 -3.11
CA SER A 273 -14.01 4.05 -2.99
C SER A 273 -13.26 3.83 -1.69
N PHE A 274 -12.06 3.30 -1.81
CA PHE A 274 -11.24 2.82 -0.70
C PHE A 274 -10.81 3.94 0.26
N ASP A 275 -10.29 5.07 -0.27
CA ASP A 275 -9.71 6.12 0.56
C ASP A 275 -10.75 6.87 1.39
N GLU A 276 -11.92 7.14 0.82
CA GLU A 276 -13.03 7.74 1.55
C GLU A 276 -13.93 6.73 2.25
N LYS A 277 -13.64 5.43 2.10
CA LYS A 277 -14.41 4.33 2.72
C LYS A 277 -15.89 4.35 2.34
N LYS A 278 -16.18 4.67 1.08
CA LYS A 278 -17.53 4.89 0.59
C LYS A 278 -17.97 3.87 -0.45
N ILE A 279 -19.29 3.70 -0.52
CA ILE A 279 -20.00 3.16 -1.67
C ILE A 279 -20.82 4.29 -2.25
N SER A 280 -20.75 4.49 -3.56
CA SER A 280 -21.55 5.48 -4.29
C SER A 280 -22.53 4.78 -5.23
N ARG A 281 -23.80 5.23 -5.24
CA ARG A 281 -24.80 4.87 -6.23
C ARG A 281 -24.87 5.97 -7.27
N LEU A 282 -24.75 5.59 -8.55
CA LEU A 282 -24.82 6.52 -9.67
C LEU A 282 -25.94 6.10 -10.65
N ASP A 283 -26.54 7.09 -11.31
CA ASP A 283 -27.39 6.83 -12.46
C ASP A 283 -26.53 6.53 -13.72
N LEU A 284 -27.19 6.18 -14.84
CA LEU A 284 -26.52 5.87 -16.12
C LEU A 284 -26.08 7.12 -16.90
N GLU A 285 -26.28 8.30 -16.36
CA GLU A 285 -25.66 9.58 -16.79
C GLU A 285 -24.40 9.90 -15.98
N GLY A 286 -23.99 9.01 -15.04
CA GLY A 286 -22.79 9.15 -14.22
C GLY A 286 -22.94 10.09 -13.02
N LYS A 287 -24.16 10.50 -12.71
CA LYS A 287 -24.43 11.37 -11.57
C LYS A 287 -24.54 10.56 -10.28
N VAL A 288 -23.77 10.95 -9.26
CA VAL A 288 -23.90 10.38 -7.92
C VAL A 288 -25.27 10.75 -7.33
N GLU A 289 -26.08 9.73 -7.05
CA GLU A 289 -27.41 9.87 -6.43
C GLU A 289 -27.40 9.67 -4.91
N GLY A 290 -26.38 8.99 -4.40
CA GLY A 290 -26.21 8.78 -2.97
C GLY A 290 -24.89 8.11 -2.63
N GLU A 291 -24.44 8.30 -1.41
CA GLU A 291 -23.21 7.75 -0.87
C GLU A 291 -23.45 7.14 0.50
N LEU A 292 -22.74 6.06 0.81
CA LEU A 292 -22.76 5.40 2.10
C LEU A 292 -21.32 5.22 2.60
N THR A 293 -21.02 5.71 3.80
CA THR A 293 -19.70 5.51 4.41
C THR A 293 -19.69 4.20 5.20
N LEU A 294 -18.71 3.33 4.92
CA LEU A 294 -18.46 2.08 5.63
C LEU A 294 -17.43 2.27 6.75
N GLY A 295 -17.42 1.34 7.71
CA GLY A 295 -16.45 1.35 8.80
C GLY A 295 -15.05 0.81 8.45
N GLY A 296 -14.81 0.41 7.20
CA GLY A 296 -13.57 -0.20 6.73
C GLY A 296 -13.15 0.25 5.34
N GLY A 297 -12.18 -0.44 4.73
CA GLY A 297 -11.66 -0.14 3.39
C GLY A 297 -12.33 -0.99 2.30
N PRO A 298 -13.42 -0.51 1.67
CA PRO A 298 -14.10 -1.26 0.62
C PRO A 298 -13.16 -1.44 -0.59
N TRP A 299 -13.06 -2.67 -1.09
CA TRP A 299 -12.17 -3.00 -2.19
C TRP A 299 -12.89 -3.55 -3.40
N ALA A 300 -13.75 -4.55 -3.19
CA ALA A 300 -14.55 -5.15 -4.22
C ALA A 300 -16.02 -5.22 -3.81
N ILE A 301 -16.90 -5.35 -4.79
CA ILE A 301 -18.34 -5.31 -4.60
C ILE A 301 -19.04 -6.33 -5.51
N SER A 302 -20.04 -7.03 -4.98
CA SER A 302 -20.90 -7.94 -5.72
C SER A 302 -22.37 -7.74 -5.35
N HIS A 303 -23.28 -8.21 -6.18
CA HIS A 303 -24.72 -8.08 -6.01
C HIS A 303 -25.42 -9.44 -6.01
N ASP A 304 -26.20 -9.76 -4.97
CA ASP A 304 -26.88 -11.05 -4.83
C ASP A 304 -28.32 -11.07 -5.42
N GLY A 305 -28.72 -9.98 -6.08
CA GLY A 305 -30.07 -9.75 -6.59
C GLY A 305 -30.92 -8.84 -5.71
N GLU A 306 -30.59 -8.72 -4.42
CA GLU A 306 -31.30 -7.89 -3.45
C GLU A 306 -30.37 -6.96 -2.66
N ASN A 307 -29.15 -7.40 -2.39
CA ASN A 307 -28.17 -6.70 -1.56
C ASN A 307 -26.85 -6.56 -2.26
N LEU A 308 -26.06 -5.57 -1.83
CA LEU A 308 -24.65 -5.48 -2.17
C LEU A 308 -23.80 -6.14 -1.09
N TRP A 309 -22.74 -6.80 -1.53
CA TRP A 309 -21.73 -7.38 -0.67
C TRP A 309 -20.38 -6.78 -0.99
N VAL A 310 -19.68 -6.29 0.04
CA VAL A 310 -18.46 -5.51 -0.16
C VAL A 310 -17.33 -6.14 0.63
N ALA A 311 -16.25 -6.47 -0.05
CA ALA A 311 -15.02 -6.97 0.53
C ALA A 311 -14.27 -5.84 1.24
N ASP A 312 -13.80 -6.09 2.47
CA ASP A 312 -13.00 -5.14 3.24
C ASP A 312 -11.52 -5.56 3.24
N SER A 313 -10.67 -4.76 2.62
CA SER A 313 -9.23 -5.04 2.54
C SER A 313 -8.44 -4.60 3.78
N THR A 314 -9.10 -3.95 4.75
CA THR A 314 -8.46 -3.43 5.97
C THR A 314 -8.84 -4.20 7.23
N GLN A 315 -9.96 -4.92 7.20
CA GLN A 315 -10.49 -5.67 8.34
C GLN A 315 -10.90 -7.08 7.89
N PRO A 316 -10.91 -8.08 8.78
CA PRO A 316 -11.39 -9.43 8.47
C PRO A 316 -12.94 -9.45 8.42
N LYS A 317 -13.52 -8.66 7.53
CA LYS A 317 -14.96 -8.46 7.40
C LYS A 317 -15.42 -8.41 5.96
N ILE A 318 -16.70 -8.72 5.80
CA ILE A 318 -17.48 -8.40 4.61
C ILE A 318 -18.69 -7.58 5.01
N TRP A 319 -19.06 -6.58 4.22
CA TRP A 319 -20.20 -5.73 4.47
C TRP A 319 -21.37 -6.16 3.60
N LYS A 320 -22.58 -6.20 4.18
CA LYS A 320 -23.84 -6.38 3.47
C LYS A 320 -24.60 -5.06 3.50
N VAL A 321 -24.97 -4.56 2.34
CA VAL A 321 -25.77 -3.35 2.18
C VAL A 321 -27.14 -3.75 1.64
N SER A 322 -28.18 -3.50 2.42
CA SER A 322 -29.56 -3.88 2.12
C SER A 322 -30.42 -2.64 1.87
N ASN A 323 -31.60 -2.83 1.27
CA ASN A 323 -32.47 -1.74 0.84
C ASN A 323 -31.78 -0.72 -0.07
N ILE A 324 -30.97 -1.22 -1.00
CA ILE A 324 -30.06 -0.46 -1.87
C ILE A 324 -30.75 0.61 -2.75
N TYR A 325 -32.07 0.56 -2.88
CA TYR A 325 -32.88 1.58 -3.57
C TYR A 325 -33.55 2.56 -2.62
N GLY A 326 -33.26 2.47 -1.32
CA GLY A 326 -33.71 3.42 -0.29
C GLY A 326 -33.01 4.77 -0.39
N ASP A 327 -33.39 5.70 0.49
CA ASP A 327 -32.75 7.01 0.60
C ASP A 327 -31.36 6.83 1.25
N MET A 328 -30.32 7.25 0.54
CA MET A 328 -28.96 7.31 1.06
C MET A 328 -28.74 8.72 1.61
N GLU A 329 -29.13 8.96 2.86
CA GLU A 329 -28.72 10.17 3.58
C GLU A 329 -27.33 9.93 4.21
N GLU A 330 -26.46 10.96 4.15
CA GLU A 330 -25.22 10.94 4.93
C GLU A 330 -25.58 10.73 6.41
N PRO A 331 -24.92 9.79 7.12
CA PRO A 331 -25.09 9.68 8.55
C PRO A 331 -24.76 11.03 9.16
N LYS A 332 -25.69 11.63 9.91
CA LYS A 332 -25.45 12.87 10.63
C LYS A 332 -24.19 12.68 11.45
N PRO A 333 -23.20 13.59 11.33
CA PRO A 333 -21.94 13.42 12.04
C PRO A 333 -22.26 13.23 13.52
N ILE A 334 -21.84 12.11 14.08
CA ILE A 334 -21.81 11.90 15.52
C ILE A 334 -20.98 13.06 16.03
N LYS A 335 -21.60 13.94 16.82
CA LYS A 335 -20.90 15.05 17.47
C LYS A 335 -19.80 14.42 18.32
N GLU A 336 -18.60 14.35 17.77
CA GLU A 336 -17.42 14.12 18.56
C GLU A 336 -17.38 15.21 19.63
N LYS A 337 -17.35 14.78 20.89
CA LYS A 337 -17.11 15.69 22.01
C LYS A 337 -15.68 16.18 21.85
N TYR A 338 -15.51 17.34 21.20
CA TYR A 338 -14.26 18.08 21.27
C TYR A 338 -14.06 18.47 22.74
N PHE A 339 -12.98 18.00 23.32
CA PHE A 339 -12.43 18.58 24.52
C PHE A 339 -11.92 19.98 24.17
N ASP A 340 -12.40 20.96 24.89
CA ASP A 340 -12.05 22.37 24.76
C ASP A 340 -10.55 22.53 25.04
N LEU A 341 -9.78 22.92 24.01
CA LEU A 341 -8.34 23.09 24.07
C LEU A 341 -7.91 24.50 24.53
N ASP A 342 -8.76 25.24 25.23
CA ASP A 342 -8.46 26.59 25.68
C ASP A 342 -7.65 26.68 27.00
N GLU A 343 -7.02 25.58 27.46
CA GLU A 343 -6.14 25.61 28.63
C GLU A 343 -4.73 25.03 28.36
N ILE A 344 -3.97 25.59 27.43
CA ILE A 344 -2.52 25.46 27.44
C ILE A 344 -1.88 26.80 27.01
N ASP A 345 -1.93 27.77 27.90
CA ASP A 345 -1.00 28.89 27.89
C ASP A 345 0.33 28.47 28.52
N SER A 346 1.41 28.86 27.83
CA SER A 346 2.81 28.84 28.28
C SER A 346 3.66 27.61 27.93
N LEU A 347 4.20 27.61 26.71
CA LEU A 347 5.52 27.05 26.44
C LEU A 347 6.37 28.06 25.66
N PRO A 348 7.68 28.17 25.98
CA PRO A 348 8.50 29.27 25.52
C PRO A 348 8.87 29.17 24.03
N ASN A 349 8.90 30.33 23.39
CA ASN A 349 9.33 30.62 22.04
C ASN A 349 10.47 29.74 21.53
N ILE A 350 10.19 28.92 20.52
CA ILE A 350 11.20 28.35 19.63
C ILE A 350 11.26 29.24 18.39
N ILE A 351 12.45 29.78 18.21
CA ILE A 351 12.88 30.69 17.16
C ILE A 351 12.45 30.22 15.79
N SER A 352 11.62 31.02 15.11
CA SER A 352 11.36 30.94 13.69
C SER A 352 12.60 31.38 12.93
N THR A 353 13.33 30.49 12.31
CA THR A 353 14.22 30.86 11.21
C THR A 353 13.44 30.73 9.92
N GLU A 354 13.28 31.86 9.24
CA GLU A 354 12.83 31.94 7.84
C GLU A 354 13.88 31.25 6.96
N GLU A 355 13.77 29.96 6.79
CA GLU A 355 14.27 29.16 5.67
C GLU A 355 13.82 27.75 5.95
N GLY A 356 12.68 27.39 5.33
CA GLY A 356 12.05 26.09 5.48
C GLY A 356 12.85 24.99 4.80
N PHE A 357 13.82 24.44 5.47
CA PHE A 357 14.41 23.15 5.12
C PHE A 357 14.11 22.18 6.26
N PHE A 358 13.33 21.16 5.92
CA PHE A 358 13.09 20.01 6.77
C PHE A 358 14.44 19.41 7.18
N SER A 359 14.77 19.44 8.46
CA SER A 359 15.89 18.68 8.96
C SER A 359 15.52 17.20 8.87
N SER A 360 16.05 16.52 7.85
CA SER A 360 16.07 15.06 7.80
C SER A 360 16.55 14.52 9.15
N PRO A 361 15.99 13.40 9.64
CA PRO A 361 16.50 12.76 10.86
C PRO A 361 18.02 12.60 10.77
N VAL A 362 18.67 12.70 11.89
CA VAL A 362 20.13 12.63 11.96
C VAL A 362 20.58 11.27 11.43
N PRO A 363 21.38 11.19 10.37
CA PRO A 363 21.85 9.92 9.84
C PRO A 363 22.52 9.11 10.95
N SER A 364 22.05 7.88 11.13
CA SER A 364 22.62 6.93 12.08
C SER A 364 22.70 5.55 11.44
N LEU A 365 23.70 4.77 11.84
CA LEU A 365 23.94 3.45 11.30
C LEU A 365 24.42 2.51 12.40
N VAL A 366 23.88 1.30 12.45
CA VAL A 366 24.29 0.26 13.41
C VAL A 366 25.00 -0.84 12.65
N ILE A 367 26.24 -1.13 13.03
CA ILE A 367 27.06 -2.18 12.41
C ILE A 367 27.66 -3.02 13.55
N ASP A 368 27.22 -4.26 13.69
CA ASP A 368 27.62 -5.17 14.79
C ASP A 368 27.37 -4.51 16.16
N ASP A 369 28.43 -4.21 16.90
CA ASP A 369 28.40 -3.53 18.19
C ASP A 369 28.73 -2.03 18.11
N LEU A 370 28.89 -1.50 16.91
CA LEU A 370 29.24 -0.10 16.67
C LEU A 370 28.01 0.67 16.20
N ILE A 371 27.89 1.88 16.68
CA ILE A 371 26.83 2.81 16.31
C ILE A 371 27.49 4.08 15.78
N TRP A 372 27.22 4.40 14.53
CA TRP A 372 27.65 5.61 13.87
C TRP A 372 26.57 6.67 14.00
N LEU A 373 26.93 7.83 14.51
CA LEU A 373 26.03 8.96 14.76
C LEU A 373 26.53 10.21 14.06
N SER A 374 25.68 10.86 13.31
CA SER A 374 25.94 12.19 12.79
C SER A 374 25.61 13.25 13.85
N ILE A 375 26.53 14.17 14.09
CA ILE A 375 26.31 15.35 14.95
C ILE A 375 26.40 16.58 14.06
N LYS A 376 25.29 16.95 13.42
CA LYS A 376 25.24 18.04 12.42
C LYS A 376 25.77 19.36 12.95
N ASN A 377 25.40 19.77 14.17
CA ASN A 377 25.83 21.02 14.78
C ASN A 377 27.35 21.11 15.05
N GLU A 378 28.01 19.97 15.10
CA GLU A 378 29.46 19.86 15.36
C GLU A 378 30.23 19.43 14.10
N GLN A 379 29.51 19.18 12.98
CA GLN A 379 30.08 18.72 11.72
C GLN A 379 30.99 17.50 11.92
N ARG A 380 30.54 16.52 12.67
CA ARG A 380 31.29 15.29 12.92
C ARG A 380 30.40 14.05 12.98
N ILE A 381 30.99 12.92 12.66
CA ILE A 381 30.45 11.59 12.94
C ILE A 381 31.13 11.08 14.22
N VAL A 382 30.35 10.49 15.09
CA VAL A 382 30.83 9.83 16.31
C VAL A 382 30.51 8.35 16.21
N ILE A 383 31.49 7.50 16.49
CA ILE A 383 31.32 6.06 16.59
C ILE A 383 31.35 5.69 18.07
N ILE A 384 30.27 5.09 18.54
CA ILE A 384 30.13 4.61 19.92
C ILE A 384 29.91 3.10 19.94
N ASN A 385 30.22 2.48 21.07
CA ASN A 385 29.81 1.10 21.34
C ASN A 385 28.39 1.05 21.96
N ARG A 386 27.87 -0.15 22.18
CA ARG A 386 26.53 -0.34 22.77
C ARG A 386 26.39 0.18 24.21
N SER A 387 27.48 0.40 24.93
CA SER A 387 27.45 1.05 26.25
C SER A 387 27.44 2.58 26.19
N GLY A 388 27.47 3.16 24.99
CA GLY A 388 27.47 4.62 24.78
C GLY A 388 28.83 5.26 24.90
N GLU A 389 29.92 4.50 24.97
CA GLU A 389 31.29 5.01 25.01
C GLU A 389 31.72 5.46 23.61
N GLU A 390 32.23 6.69 23.50
CA GLU A 390 32.79 7.23 22.26
C GLU A 390 34.11 6.53 21.94
N LEU A 391 34.14 5.79 20.84
CA LEU A 391 35.34 5.09 20.37
C LEU A 391 36.13 5.95 19.39
N LYS A 392 35.42 6.74 18.57
CA LYS A 392 36.05 7.57 17.55
C LYS A 392 35.19 8.76 17.18
N SER A 393 35.84 9.84 16.77
CA SER A 393 35.22 11.03 16.17
C SER A 393 35.85 11.31 14.81
N ILE A 394 35.04 11.55 13.80
CA ILE A 394 35.44 11.88 12.43
C ILE A 394 34.91 13.27 12.12
N LYS A 395 35.78 14.22 11.85
CA LYS A 395 35.37 15.57 11.42
C LYS A 395 34.95 15.55 9.98
N ILE A 396 33.81 16.16 9.66
CA ILE A 396 33.29 16.37 8.32
C ILE A 396 33.41 17.86 7.99
N GLU A 397 34.03 18.19 6.84
CA GLU A 397 34.25 19.59 6.46
C GLU A 397 33.02 20.20 5.74
N GLY A 398 32.18 19.36 5.14
CA GLY A 398 30.99 19.72 4.40
C GLY A 398 29.66 19.55 5.17
N GLU A 399 28.69 18.96 4.51
CA GLU A 399 27.36 18.66 5.03
C GLU A 399 27.09 17.16 4.93
N LEU A 400 26.88 16.50 6.06
CA LEU A 400 26.53 15.10 6.08
C LEU A 400 25.03 14.93 5.84
N SER A 401 24.65 14.19 4.81
CA SER A 401 23.27 13.93 4.46
C SER A 401 22.83 12.50 4.74
N ASP A 402 23.64 11.51 4.38
CA ASP A 402 23.29 10.10 4.54
C ASP A 402 24.50 9.21 4.83
N MET A 403 24.26 8.05 5.45
CA MET A 403 25.27 7.02 5.71
C MET A 403 24.68 5.65 5.49
N ILE A 404 25.36 4.80 4.72
CA ILE A 404 24.98 3.40 4.51
C ILE A 404 26.17 2.45 4.68
N TYR A 405 25.90 1.17 4.96
CA TYR A 405 26.90 0.12 5.07
C TYR A 405 26.71 -0.94 4.00
N ASP A 406 27.76 -1.23 3.24
CA ASP A 406 27.71 -2.18 2.12
C ASP A 406 28.14 -3.61 2.50
N GLY A 407 28.20 -3.91 3.80
CA GLY A 407 28.72 -5.18 4.34
C GLY A 407 30.24 -5.18 4.61
N ASN A 408 30.99 -4.21 4.08
CA ASN A 408 32.43 -4.07 4.25
C ASN A 408 32.86 -2.66 4.65
N PHE A 409 32.21 -1.65 4.08
CA PHE A 409 32.56 -0.24 4.23
C PHE A 409 31.34 0.61 4.53
N VAL A 410 31.56 1.71 5.22
CA VAL A 410 30.59 2.78 5.43
C VAL A 410 30.80 3.86 4.38
N TRP A 411 29.71 4.20 3.70
CA TRP A 411 29.66 5.26 2.72
C TRP A 411 28.94 6.46 3.30
N VAL A 412 29.47 7.64 3.10
CA VAL A 412 28.98 8.90 3.68
C VAL A 412 28.81 9.93 2.58
N SER A 413 27.61 10.46 2.41
CA SER A 413 27.32 11.47 1.39
C SER A 413 27.47 12.89 1.92
N ASP A 414 28.08 13.75 1.11
CA ASP A 414 28.22 15.18 1.33
C ASP A 414 27.69 15.96 0.10
N PRO A 415 26.43 16.45 0.17
CA PRO A 415 25.84 17.20 -0.94
C PRO A 415 26.47 18.57 -1.16
N LYS A 416 27.07 19.18 -0.14
CA LYS A 416 27.71 20.47 -0.25
C LYS A 416 29.03 20.39 -1.00
N GLU A 417 29.87 19.43 -0.66
CA GLU A 417 31.16 19.19 -1.33
C GLU A 417 31.00 18.35 -2.61
N ARG A 418 29.79 17.82 -2.87
CA ARG A 418 29.50 16.91 -3.98
C ARG A 418 30.43 15.71 -3.97
N SER A 419 30.52 15.08 -2.81
CA SER A 419 31.39 13.92 -2.64
C SER A 419 30.72 12.79 -1.87
N ILE A 420 31.26 11.59 -2.04
CA ILE A 420 30.90 10.42 -1.27
C ILE A 420 32.20 9.85 -0.69
N SER A 421 32.29 9.84 0.62
CA SER A 421 33.46 9.32 1.34
C SER A 421 33.23 7.88 1.78
N LYS A 422 34.29 7.07 1.73
CA LYS A 422 34.31 5.67 2.11
C LYS A 422 35.19 5.46 3.34
N TYR A 423 34.66 4.73 4.32
CA TYR A 423 35.34 4.43 5.57
C TYR A 423 35.28 2.93 5.88
N THR A 424 36.25 2.43 6.65
CA THR A 424 36.14 1.12 7.30
C THR A 424 35.09 1.18 8.42
N LYS A 425 34.55 0.04 8.85
CA LYS A 425 33.52 -0.03 9.90
C LYS A 425 33.92 0.58 11.24
N ASP A 426 35.23 0.66 11.51
CA ASP A 426 35.83 1.30 12.71
C ASP A 426 36.24 2.77 12.45
N GLY A 427 35.78 3.37 11.34
CA GLY A 427 35.93 4.77 11.00
C GLY A 427 37.29 5.14 10.40
N GLY A 428 38.07 4.18 9.86
CA GLY A 428 39.27 4.47 9.08
C GLY A 428 38.88 5.04 7.71
N PHE A 429 39.39 6.24 7.36
CA PHE A 429 39.19 6.81 6.03
C PHE A 429 39.86 5.93 4.96
N VAL A 430 39.14 5.64 3.88
CA VAL A 430 39.63 4.82 2.76
C VAL A 430 39.83 5.68 1.51
N SER A 431 38.77 6.36 1.07
CA SER A 431 38.79 7.18 -0.15
C SER A 431 37.61 8.15 -0.14
N GLU A 432 37.70 9.17 -0.98
CA GLU A 432 36.63 10.10 -1.29
C GLU A 432 36.47 10.19 -2.81
N PHE A 433 35.25 10.28 -3.26
CA PHE A 433 34.86 10.31 -4.66
C PHE A 433 34.07 11.58 -4.95
N GLU A 434 34.55 12.40 -5.88
CA GLU A 434 33.79 13.53 -6.41
C GLU A 434 32.68 13.04 -7.31
N VAL A 435 31.44 13.55 -7.14
CA VAL A 435 30.28 13.21 -7.95
C VAL A 435 29.69 14.46 -8.61
N SER A 436 29.01 14.29 -9.74
CA SER A 436 28.51 15.42 -10.53
C SER A 436 27.29 16.11 -9.91
N SER A 437 26.48 15.36 -9.17
CA SER A 437 25.27 15.85 -8.47
C SER A 437 25.49 15.95 -6.94
N ARG A 438 24.50 16.45 -6.23
CA ARG A 438 24.54 16.60 -4.76
C ARG A 438 23.92 15.39 -4.09
N PRO A 439 24.71 14.40 -3.64
CA PRO A 439 24.17 13.14 -3.12
C PRO A 439 23.47 13.37 -1.77
N THR A 440 22.15 13.16 -1.72
CA THR A 440 21.34 13.38 -0.51
C THR A 440 20.92 12.09 0.17
N LYS A 441 20.56 11.06 -0.57
CA LYS A 441 20.19 9.74 -0.07
C LYS A 441 20.81 8.65 -0.95
N MET A 442 21.18 7.53 -0.35
CA MET A 442 21.92 6.45 -0.99
C MET A 442 21.30 5.08 -0.69
N THR A 443 21.47 4.14 -1.60
CA THR A 443 21.17 2.73 -1.39
C THR A 443 22.17 1.84 -2.14
N MET A 444 22.35 0.61 -1.67
CA MET A 444 23.09 -0.40 -2.44
C MET A 444 22.14 -1.11 -3.39
N VAL A 445 22.55 -1.20 -4.65
CA VAL A 445 21.90 -1.99 -5.69
C VAL A 445 22.94 -2.95 -6.21
N ASP A 446 22.85 -4.20 -5.80
CA ASP A 446 23.88 -5.22 -6.05
C ASP A 446 25.28 -4.75 -5.61
N GLU A 447 26.22 -4.62 -6.53
CA GLU A 447 27.59 -4.17 -6.24
C GLU A 447 27.79 -2.66 -6.43
N ASN A 448 26.76 -1.90 -6.79
CA ASN A 448 26.83 -0.47 -7.08
C ASN A 448 26.13 0.36 -6.01
N LEU A 449 26.66 1.55 -5.77
CA LEU A 449 26.06 2.56 -4.91
C LEU A 449 25.19 3.48 -5.76
N TRP A 450 23.89 3.52 -5.48
CA TRP A 450 22.94 4.40 -6.13
C TRP A 450 22.58 5.55 -5.19
N PHE A 451 22.41 6.76 -5.72
CA PHE A 451 22.08 7.93 -4.93
C PHE A 451 21.22 8.94 -5.68
N VAL A 452 20.36 9.61 -4.93
CA VAL A 452 19.54 10.70 -5.44
C VAL A 452 20.12 12.06 -5.05
N SER A 453 19.82 13.07 -5.86
CA SER A 453 20.10 14.47 -5.58
C SER A 453 18.79 15.25 -5.55
N THR A 454 18.35 15.65 -4.36
CA THR A 454 17.10 16.40 -4.16
C THR A 454 17.09 17.74 -4.90
N GLN A 455 18.22 18.41 -4.99
CA GLN A 455 18.31 19.74 -5.65
C GLN A 455 18.47 19.67 -7.17
N ASP A 456 19.02 18.57 -7.66
CA ASP A 456 19.32 18.40 -9.09
C ASP A 456 18.27 17.52 -9.79
N ASP A 457 17.23 17.06 -9.03
CA ASP A 457 16.16 16.17 -9.51
C ASP A 457 16.73 14.97 -10.28
N SER A 458 17.77 14.33 -9.71
CA SER A 458 18.53 13.29 -10.41
C SER A 458 18.80 12.04 -9.57
N LEU A 459 18.97 10.94 -10.30
CA LEU A 459 19.43 9.64 -9.81
C LEU A 459 20.73 9.30 -10.52
N THR A 460 21.71 8.81 -9.78
CA THR A 460 23.04 8.45 -10.31
C THR A 460 23.51 7.21 -9.58
N TRP A 461 24.38 6.43 -10.22
CA TRP A 461 25.05 5.31 -9.58
C TRP A 461 26.57 5.39 -9.75
N MET A 462 27.29 4.70 -8.87
CA MET A 462 28.72 4.54 -8.96
C MET A 462 29.14 3.13 -8.51
N THR A 463 30.26 2.64 -9.06
CA THR A 463 30.86 1.40 -8.58
C THR A 463 31.54 1.62 -7.22
N LYS A 464 31.80 0.54 -6.49
CA LYS A 464 32.59 0.59 -5.23
C LYS A 464 34.03 1.05 -5.43
N SER A 465 34.52 1.13 -6.67
CA SER A 465 35.85 1.67 -7.07
C SER A 465 35.81 3.16 -7.41
N GLY A 466 34.63 3.76 -7.55
CA GLY A 466 34.43 5.18 -7.82
C GLY A 466 34.14 5.53 -9.28
N ASP A 467 33.93 4.54 -10.14
CA ASP A 467 33.52 4.80 -11.53
C ASP A 467 32.06 5.22 -11.52
N ILE A 468 31.76 6.42 -12.02
CA ILE A 468 30.41 7.02 -12.00
C ILE A 468 29.67 6.63 -13.29
N GLY A 469 28.43 6.16 -13.12
CA GLY A 469 27.54 5.82 -14.21
C GLY A 469 26.78 7.02 -14.77
N GLU A 470 25.71 6.73 -15.49
CA GLU A 470 24.85 7.75 -16.09
C GLU A 470 24.05 8.51 -15.02
N VAL A 471 23.65 9.74 -15.36
CA VAL A 471 22.78 10.58 -14.55
C VAL A 471 21.39 10.57 -15.19
N TYR A 472 20.42 10.06 -14.44
CA TYR A 472 19.03 9.98 -14.87
C TYR A 472 18.24 11.14 -14.26
N GLN A 473 17.40 11.79 -15.07
CA GLN A 473 16.45 12.79 -14.56
C GLN A 473 15.22 12.04 -14.06
N ILE A 474 14.82 12.34 -12.84
CA ILE A 474 13.68 11.70 -12.16
C ILE A 474 12.70 12.74 -11.64
N GLY A 475 11.66 12.31 -10.94
CA GLY A 475 10.64 13.21 -10.37
C GLY A 475 11.21 14.29 -9.44
N GLY A 476 10.46 15.40 -9.30
CA GLY A 476 10.93 16.59 -8.60
C GLY A 476 11.08 16.42 -7.09
N TRP A 477 12.22 16.82 -6.54
CA TRP A 477 12.62 16.71 -5.13
C TRP A 477 12.63 15.26 -4.64
N PRO A 478 13.51 14.40 -5.19
CA PRO A 478 13.68 13.07 -4.65
C PRO A 478 14.22 13.15 -3.22
N MET A 479 13.44 12.65 -2.26
CA MET A 479 13.75 12.73 -0.83
C MET A 479 14.37 11.46 -0.30
N ASP A 480 14.06 10.32 -0.91
CA ASP A 480 14.60 9.02 -0.52
C ASP A 480 14.74 8.08 -1.72
N ILE A 481 15.55 7.04 -1.54
CA ILE A 481 15.82 5.99 -2.53
C ILE A 481 15.80 4.62 -1.86
N LEU A 482 15.18 3.65 -2.51
CA LEU A 482 15.05 2.29 -2.01
C LEU A 482 15.31 1.29 -3.14
N TYR A 483 15.94 0.17 -2.85
CA TYR A 483 16.03 -0.99 -3.74
C TYR A 483 15.23 -2.16 -3.16
N ASP A 484 14.29 -2.71 -3.93
CA ASP A 484 13.39 -3.79 -3.49
C ASP A 484 13.87 -5.20 -3.93
N GLY A 485 15.10 -5.30 -4.42
CA GLY A 485 15.66 -6.52 -4.99
C GLY A 485 15.42 -6.68 -6.50
N LYS A 486 14.61 -5.81 -7.12
CA LYS A 486 14.32 -5.83 -8.56
C LYS A 486 14.32 -4.42 -9.18
N PHE A 487 13.72 -3.45 -8.49
CA PHE A 487 13.58 -2.07 -8.96
C PHE A 487 14.14 -1.09 -7.95
N VAL A 488 14.55 0.06 -8.45
CA VAL A 488 14.88 1.23 -7.64
C VAL A 488 13.62 2.08 -7.52
N TRP A 489 13.34 2.54 -6.30
CA TRP A 489 12.21 3.40 -5.99
C TRP A 489 12.71 4.74 -5.45
N THR A 490 12.07 5.84 -5.86
CA THR A 490 12.37 7.17 -5.32
C THR A 490 11.08 7.86 -4.87
N SER A 491 11.12 8.53 -3.72
CA SER A 491 10.01 9.37 -3.27
C SER A 491 10.20 10.79 -3.79
N ASN A 492 9.22 11.38 -4.48
CA ASN A 492 9.31 12.66 -5.17
C ASN A 492 8.38 13.68 -4.49
N ALA A 493 8.90 14.44 -3.53
CA ALA A 493 8.10 15.27 -2.64
C ALA A 493 7.32 16.38 -3.37
N ARG A 494 7.92 17.01 -4.40
CA ARG A 494 7.26 18.08 -5.18
C ARG A 494 6.09 17.57 -5.99
N GLU A 495 6.18 16.35 -6.51
CA GLU A 495 5.17 15.75 -7.38
C GLU A 495 4.13 14.93 -6.61
N LYS A 496 4.38 14.64 -5.32
CA LYS A 496 3.56 13.77 -4.49
C LYS A 496 3.44 12.36 -5.08
N THR A 497 4.57 11.85 -5.56
CA THR A 497 4.65 10.55 -6.22
C THR A 497 5.81 9.72 -5.67
N VAL A 498 5.77 8.43 -5.94
CA VAL A 498 6.95 7.57 -5.93
C VAL A 498 7.18 7.04 -7.34
N SER A 499 8.44 7.03 -7.79
CA SER A 499 8.83 6.49 -9.08
C SER A 499 9.38 5.09 -8.93
N ARG A 500 9.02 4.19 -9.84
CA ARG A 500 9.64 2.88 -10.00
C ARG A 500 10.55 2.90 -11.21
N ILE A 501 11.80 2.53 -11.03
CA ILE A 501 12.89 2.75 -11.99
C ILE A 501 13.64 1.43 -12.20
N THR A 502 13.96 1.09 -13.44
CA THR A 502 14.78 -0.08 -13.79
C THR A 502 16.25 0.14 -13.41
N LEU A 503 17.04 -0.92 -13.42
CA LEU A 503 18.48 -0.82 -13.18
C LEU A 503 19.25 -0.14 -14.35
N ASP A 504 18.60 0.04 -15.49
CA ASP A 504 19.12 0.84 -16.62
C ASP A 504 18.72 2.32 -16.52
N GLY A 505 18.02 2.71 -15.43
CA GLY A 505 17.62 4.09 -15.15
C GLY A 505 16.35 4.55 -15.86
N GLU A 506 15.60 3.66 -16.48
CA GLU A 506 14.32 3.97 -17.09
C GLU A 506 13.24 4.09 -16.00
N GLU A 507 12.54 5.23 -15.96
CA GLU A 507 11.40 5.44 -15.09
C GLU A 507 10.16 4.76 -15.69
N LEU A 508 9.81 3.59 -15.16
CA LEU A 508 8.69 2.78 -15.66
C LEU A 508 7.34 3.44 -15.38
N LYS A 509 7.16 3.95 -14.16
CA LYS A 509 5.90 4.56 -13.73
C LYS A 509 6.09 5.42 -12.48
N LYS A 510 5.26 6.47 -12.39
CA LYS A 510 5.03 7.26 -11.16
C LYS A 510 3.71 6.85 -10.55
N TYR A 511 3.70 6.65 -9.24
CA TYR A 511 2.51 6.33 -8.45
C TYR A 511 2.20 7.49 -7.53
N ARG A 512 0.96 7.96 -7.57
CA ARG A 512 0.50 9.02 -6.67
C ARG A 512 0.48 8.52 -5.24
N VAL A 513 1.05 9.29 -4.32
CA VAL A 513 1.07 9.03 -2.89
C VAL A 513 0.57 10.25 -2.13
N GLY A 514 0.65 10.26 -0.81
CA GLY A 514 0.29 11.41 0.01
C GLY A 514 1.19 12.62 -0.17
N ASP A 515 0.91 13.68 0.58
CA ASP A 515 1.64 14.95 0.47
C ASP A 515 3.04 14.85 1.09
N THR A 516 4.04 15.33 0.35
CA THR A 516 5.44 15.36 0.78
C THR A 516 5.96 13.98 1.21
N PRO A 517 6.07 13.00 0.30
CA PRO A 517 6.68 11.72 0.61
C PRO A 517 8.18 11.91 0.91
N ILE A 518 8.61 11.50 2.10
CA ILE A 518 9.98 11.76 2.60
C ILE A 518 10.80 10.52 2.82
N GLN A 519 10.19 9.36 3.00
CA GLN A 519 10.93 8.13 3.29
C GLN A 519 10.23 6.91 2.71
N LEU A 520 11.04 5.96 2.24
CA LEU A 520 10.64 4.67 1.71
C LEU A 520 11.27 3.55 2.52
N ILE A 521 10.52 2.53 2.84
CA ILE A 521 11.08 1.28 3.36
C ILE A 521 10.46 0.08 2.65
N HIS A 522 11.22 -0.99 2.56
CA HIS A 522 10.78 -2.27 2.02
C HIS A 522 10.51 -3.23 3.17
N SER A 523 9.37 -3.90 3.14
CA SER A 523 9.07 -5.01 4.03
C SER A 523 8.82 -6.26 3.20
N ASP A 524 9.57 -7.31 3.48
CA ASP A 524 9.48 -8.60 2.76
C ASP A 524 8.82 -9.65 3.67
N TYR A 525 7.70 -9.28 4.28
CA TYR A 525 6.92 -10.20 5.10
C TYR A 525 6.22 -11.20 4.17
N HIS A 526 6.46 -12.50 4.39
CA HIS A 526 5.99 -13.62 3.54
C HIS A 526 6.44 -13.61 2.07
N GLY A 527 7.53 -12.91 1.70
CA GLY A 527 8.08 -12.91 0.34
C GLY A 527 7.37 -11.99 -0.65
N ASN A 528 6.39 -11.19 -0.20
CA ASN A 528 5.55 -10.36 -1.08
C ASN A 528 6.06 -8.95 -1.36
N GLY A 529 7.13 -8.55 -0.71
CA GLY A 529 7.81 -7.28 -0.93
C GLY A 529 6.88 -6.05 -1.04
N HIS A 530 6.58 -5.39 0.09
CA HIS A 530 5.77 -4.17 0.08
C HIS A 530 6.65 -2.94 0.23
N ILE A 531 6.27 -1.85 -0.45
CA ILE A 531 6.88 -0.53 -0.31
C ILE A 531 6.00 0.31 0.62
N TRP A 532 6.59 0.84 1.67
CA TRP A 532 5.93 1.76 2.57
C TRP A 532 6.43 3.16 2.34
N VAL A 533 5.52 4.12 2.27
CA VAL A 533 5.79 5.52 1.96
C VAL A 533 5.33 6.39 3.12
N LEU A 534 6.26 7.10 3.75
CA LEU A 534 5.94 8.12 4.76
C LEU A 534 5.64 9.45 4.07
N ASN A 535 4.40 9.90 4.16
CA ASN A 535 3.94 11.17 3.63
C ASN A 535 3.85 12.19 4.78
N TYR A 536 4.84 13.08 4.86
CA TYR A 536 4.96 14.02 5.96
C TYR A 536 3.90 15.12 5.93
N GLY A 537 3.51 15.59 4.74
CA GLY A 537 2.64 16.76 4.58
C GLY A 537 1.18 16.51 4.97
N ASP A 538 0.70 15.28 4.84
CA ASP A 538 -0.66 14.87 5.22
C ASP A 538 -0.70 13.87 6.39
N ASN A 539 0.46 13.59 6.99
CA ASN A 539 0.62 12.69 8.13
C ASN A 539 0.07 11.28 7.86
N THR A 540 0.39 10.73 6.69
CA THR A 540 -0.03 9.38 6.31
C THR A 540 1.16 8.45 6.08
N LEU A 541 0.91 7.18 6.31
CA LEU A 541 1.77 6.06 5.92
C LEU A 541 1.03 5.24 4.88
N MET A 542 1.58 5.12 3.69
CA MET A 542 0.97 4.37 2.58
C MET A 542 1.70 3.06 2.34
N LYS A 543 0.94 1.98 2.17
CA LYS A 543 1.45 0.65 1.79
C LYS A 543 1.18 0.42 0.31
N LEU A 544 2.22 0.09 -0.45
CA LEU A 544 2.14 -0.27 -1.87
C LEU A 544 2.66 -1.70 -2.08
N THR A 545 2.15 -2.40 -3.07
CA THR A 545 2.82 -3.59 -3.59
C THR A 545 4.13 -3.19 -4.27
N ARG A 546 5.03 -4.15 -4.54
CA ARG A 546 6.23 -3.91 -5.39
C ARG A 546 5.91 -3.47 -6.82
N TYR A 547 4.65 -3.51 -7.21
CA TYR A 547 4.16 -3.04 -8.51
C TYR A 547 3.47 -1.68 -8.42
N GLY A 548 3.45 -1.06 -7.22
CA GLY A 548 2.93 0.26 -6.97
C GLY A 548 1.42 0.32 -6.70
N MET A 549 0.74 -0.81 -6.64
CA MET A 549 -0.67 -0.83 -6.25
C MET A 549 -0.81 -0.47 -4.77
N ARG A 550 -1.67 0.49 -4.46
CA ARG A 550 -1.93 0.97 -3.10
C ARG A 550 -2.78 -0.05 -2.34
N LEU A 551 -2.25 -0.56 -1.24
CA LEU A 551 -2.92 -1.54 -0.37
C LEU A 551 -3.55 -0.92 0.87
N ALA A 552 -2.92 0.13 1.43
CA ALA A 552 -3.42 0.79 2.63
C ALA A 552 -2.93 2.24 2.72
N VAL A 553 -3.73 3.08 3.37
CA VAL A 553 -3.35 4.43 3.82
C VAL A 553 -3.71 4.55 5.30
N ILE A 554 -2.74 4.89 6.13
CA ILE A 554 -2.87 4.91 7.58
C ILE A 554 -2.53 6.30 8.06
N THR A 555 -3.41 6.94 8.82
CA THR A 555 -3.09 8.20 9.49
C THR A 555 -2.11 7.94 10.62
N ILE A 556 -1.03 8.70 10.67
CA ILE A 556 0.00 8.64 11.69
C ILE A 556 0.04 9.92 12.49
N THR A 557 0.82 9.94 13.58
CA THR A 557 0.97 11.12 14.43
C THR A 557 1.56 12.31 13.67
N GLU A 558 0.94 13.46 13.76
CA GLU A 558 1.40 14.70 13.11
C GLU A 558 2.87 14.99 13.44
N GLY A 559 3.67 15.17 12.38
CA GLY A 559 5.09 15.44 12.48
C GLY A 559 5.98 14.20 12.63
N SER A 560 5.44 12.99 12.40
CA SER A 560 6.27 11.79 12.23
C SER A 560 7.18 11.96 11.03
N SER A 561 8.48 11.73 11.21
CA SER A 561 9.50 12.01 10.19
C SER A 561 10.46 10.85 9.95
N ASP A 562 10.23 9.71 10.58
CA ASP A 562 11.11 8.55 10.44
C ASP A 562 10.36 7.23 10.48
N LEU A 563 10.85 6.26 9.69
CA LEU A 563 10.32 4.91 9.57
C LEU A 563 11.40 3.88 9.89
N ALA A 564 10.99 2.80 10.52
CA ALA A 564 11.81 1.63 10.70
C ALA A 564 10.96 0.35 10.56
N THR A 565 11.59 -0.75 10.17
CA THR A 565 10.98 -2.09 10.20
C THR A 565 11.49 -2.85 11.40
N PHE A 566 10.61 -3.56 12.08
CA PHE A 566 10.98 -4.47 13.15
C PHE A 566 10.05 -5.68 13.17
N GLN A 567 10.57 -6.85 12.83
CA GLN A 567 9.78 -8.07 12.65
C GLN A 567 8.64 -7.84 11.63
N ASP A 568 7.39 -8.02 12.05
CA ASP A 568 6.15 -7.81 11.33
C ASP A 568 5.55 -6.40 11.50
N LYS A 569 6.36 -5.44 11.94
CA LYS A 569 5.88 -4.08 12.26
C LYS A 569 6.64 -3.02 11.51
N ILE A 570 5.90 -1.97 11.16
CA ILE A 570 6.43 -0.69 10.73
C ILE A 570 6.33 0.26 11.93
N ILE A 571 7.41 0.91 12.25
CA ILE A 571 7.47 1.85 13.36
C ILE A 571 7.66 3.25 12.79
N THR A 572 6.75 4.17 13.13
CA THR A 572 6.92 5.60 12.85
C THR A 572 7.40 6.33 14.09
N TYR A 573 8.26 7.32 13.92
CA TYR A 573 8.77 8.13 15.01
C TYR A 573 8.47 9.61 14.80
N ASN A 574 7.99 10.25 15.86
CA ASN A 574 7.77 11.70 15.91
C ASN A 574 8.82 12.37 16.83
N PRO A 575 9.78 13.12 16.30
CA PRO A 575 10.84 13.73 17.09
C PRO A 575 10.38 14.89 17.98
N LYS A 576 9.19 15.49 17.70
CA LYS A 576 8.65 16.59 18.53
C LYS A 576 7.99 16.08 19.80
N THR A 577 7.22 15.01 19.69
CA THR A 577 6.50 14.40 20.81
C THR A 577 7.28 13.26 21.45
N GLU A 578 8.36 12.80 20.79
CA GLU A 578 9.15 11.63 21.18
C GLU A 578 8.30 10.34 21.23
N LEU A 579 7.20 10.29 20.43
CA LEU A 579 6.29 9.16 20.37
C LEU A 579 6.64 8.23 19.20
N PHE A 580 6.43 6.94 19.43
CA PHE A 580 6.47 5.88 18.42
C PHE A 580 5.08 5.36 18.19
N LYS A 581 4.72 5.13 16.92
CA LYS A 581 3.52 4.40 16.55
C LYS A 581 3.94 3.14 15.82
N GLU A 582 3.43 2.01 16.28
CA GLU A 582 3.61 0.72 15.62
C GLU A 582 2.44 0.48 14.68
N VAL A 583 2.74 0.02 13.48
CA VAL A 583 1.76 -0.40 12.47
C VAL A 583 2.13 -1.81 12.07
N SER A 584 1.16 -2.72 11.99
CA SER A 584 1.43 -4.07 11.48
C SER A 584 1.85 -4.00 10.01
N ALA A 585 2.99 -4.58 9.67
CA ALA A 585 3.44 -4.68 8.27
C ALA A 585 2.52 -5.58 7.45
N GLU A 586 1.88 -6.55 8.10
CA GLU A 586 0.91 -7.46 7.50
C GLU A 586 -0.41 -6.75 7.22
N THR A 587 -1.03 -6.21 8.26
CA THR A 587 -2.43 -5.75 8.20
C THR A 587 -2.58 -4.25 7.92
N GLY A 588 -1.53 -3.44 8.10
CA GLY A 588 -1.68 -1.99 8.13
C GLY A 588 -2.56 -1.51 9.31
N GLY A 589 -2.92 -2.41 10.24
CA GLY A 589 -3.74 -2.09 11.41
C GLY A 589 -2.95 -1.28 12.44
N GLU A 590 -3.63 -0.36 13.12
CA GLU A 590 -3.03 0.47 14.17
C GLU A 590 -2.76 -0.36 15.42
N SER A 591 -1.53 -0.33 15.93
CA SER A 591 -1.22 -0.70 17.30
C SER A 591 -0.99 0.55 18.16
N MET A 592 -1.11 0.42 19.47
CA MET A 592 -1.12 1.54 20.42
C MET A 592 0.08 2.50 20.27
N GLU A 593 -0.18 3.81 20.34
CA GLU A 593 0.84 4.81 20.61
C GLU A 593 1.52 4.56 21.96
N ARG A 594 2.85 4.51 21.98
CA ARG A 594 3.63 4.33 23.21
C ARG A 594 4.54 5.53 23.47
N ASN A 595 4.46 6.06 24.68
CA ASN A 595 5.41 7.05 25.17
C ASN A 595 6.58 6.31 25.85
N LEU A 596 7.79 6.52 25.34
CA LEU A 596 9.02 5.95 25.91
C LEU A 596 9.38 6.43 27.32
N TRP A 597 8.74 7.49 27.79
CA TRP A 597 9.10 8.17 29.02
C TRP A 597 8.22 7.83 30.24
N ARG A 598 7.40 6.79 30.21
CA ARG A 598 6.86 6.28 31.47
C ARG A 598 8.00 5.61 32.22
N GLU A 599 8.31 6.16 33.40
CA GLU A 599 9.24 5.56 34.36
C GLU A 599 8.95 4.06 34.50
N PRO A 600 9.98 3.21 34.54
CA PRO A 600 9.77 1.79 34.83
C PRO A 600 9.01 1.70 36.15
N ALA A 601 7.93 0.92 36.17
CA ALA A 601 7.21 0.61 37.39
C ALA A 601 8.24 0.16 38.44
N THR A 602 8.38 0.92 39.52
CA THR A 602 9.16 0.51 40.68
C THR A 602 8.51 -0.78 41.17
N PHE A 603 9.19 -1.91 40.97
CA PHE A 603 8.88 -3.13 41.70
C PHE A 603 9.21 -2.85 43.16
N ASP A 604 8.20 -2.61 43.98
CA ASP A 604 8.32 -2.70 45.43
C ASP A 604 8.65 -4.15 45.78
N ASN A 605 9.91 -4.38 46.04
CA ASN A 605 10.38 -5.56 46.75
C ASN A 605 10.07 -5.40 48.24
N ASP A 606 8.82 -5.58 48.62
CA ASP A 606 8.46 -5.76 50.03
C ASP A 606 7.65 -7.06 50.12
N ASN A 607 8.36 -8.15 50.28
CA ASN A 607 7.92 -9.36 50.97
C ASN A 607 9.14 -10.24 51.25
N GLU A 608 9.93 -9.81 52.24
CA GLU A 608 10.63 -10.73 53.11
C GLU A 608 9.86 -10.76 54.44
N GLU A 609 9.71 -12.00 55.00
CA GLU A 609 9.25 -12.38 56.32
C GLU A 609 7.73 -12.61 56.52
N GLU A 610 7.25 -13.85 56.31
CA GLU A 610 6.98 -14.87 57.38
C GLU A 610 6.71 -16.25 56.76
#